data_acbff61bf1871248c568dfa84018e5f3
#
_entry.id   acbff61bf1871248c568dfa84018e5f3
#
_cell.length_a   1.000
_cell.length_b   1.000
_cell.length_c   1.000
_cell.angle_alpha   90.00
_cell.angle_beta   90.00
_cell.angle_gamma   90.00
#
_symmetry.space_group_name_H-M   'P 1'
#
loop_
_entity.id
_entity.type
_entity.pdbx_description
1 polymer ?
#
loop_
_entity_poly.entity_id
_entity_poly.type
_entity_poly.pdbx_seq_one_letter_code
_entity_poly.pdbx_strand_id
1 'polypeptide(L)'
;MTTVDQVAPLDPAAAAPMPVASRLIGAIAVGIALLSATATFLVLSGMTPISPVHEVVVKLLASNAATGLLLLAIIGREVWMVVRARRRGLAGSRLHVQIVGLFAVIAAVPTILVAVVASTTLDRALDRFFSTRTQAMIEQSLVVANAYVAEHFQAIRGEIMAMAYDIGRAKPMFDSDRERFRAFLTAQANARGVAAAMMIHSDGSTVERADVTMDKAIVLPSKELLQRITETEPQVALIPEGDHVAAAVKLHGYDDTYLYVARLLDPRVVAQLRATQESVGEYASLEARRLGIQIAFWLMFAVIALIVLLSSAWIGLDFANRLVAPIRRLIGAANIVS
;
A
#
# COMPACT_ATOMS: atom_id res chain seq x y z
N MET A 1 -64.41 35.08 -48.52
CA MET A 1 -64.53 33.88 -47.68
C MET A 1 -63.11 33.50 -47.25
N THR A 2 -62.71 34.15 -46.17
CA THR A 2 -61.35 34.04 -45.62
C THR A 2 -61.40 32.96 -44.54
N THR A 3 -60.65 31.88 -44.73
CA THR A 3 -60.48 30.78 -43.76
C THR A 3 -59.69 31.29 -42.55
N VAL A 4 -60.34 31.34 -41.41
CA VAL A 4 -59.74 31.59 -40.13
C VAL A 4 -58.86 30.38 -39.77
N ASP A 5 -57.51 30.58 -39.76
CA ASP A 5 -56.51 29.63 -39.36
C ASP A 5 -56.74 29.32 -37.90
N GLN A 6 -57.16 28.09 -37.59
CA GLN A 6 -57.35 27.61 -36.21
C GLN A 6 -55.96 27.51 -35.56
N VAL A 7 -55.63 28.52 -34.74
CA VAL A 7 -54.52 28.45 -33.80
C VAL A 7 -54.83 27.34 -32.83
N ALA A 8 -54.08 26.24 -32.91
CA ALA A 8 -54.19 25.09 -32.02
C ALA A 8 -54.01 25.59 -30.55
N PRO A 9 -54.86 25.17 -29.62
CA PRO A 9 -54.74 25.58 -28.24
C PRO A 9 -53.37 25.15 -27.69
N LEU A 10 -52.64 26.09 -27.13
CA LEU A 10 -51.38 25.85 -26.43
C LEU A 10 -51.67 24.87 -25.28
N ASP A 11 -51.15 23.67 -25.36
CA ASP A 11 -51.25 22.63 -24.33
C ASP A 11 -50.63 23.15 -23.03
N PRO A 12 -51.44 23.48 -21.96
CA PRO A 12 -50.94 24.05 -20.74
C PRO A 12 -50.05 23.07 -19.97
N ALA A 13 -50.03 21.80 -20.32
CA ALA A 13 -49.20 20.76 -19.68
C ALA A 13 -47.70 20.83 -20.11
N ALA A 14 -47.39 21.56 -21.23
CA ALA A 14 -46.01 21.67 -21.73
C ALA A 14 -45.16 22.74 -21.00
N ALA A 15 -45.75 23.51 -20.09
CA ALA A 15 -45.12 24.63 -19.37
C ALA A 15 -45.14 24.48 -17.84
N ALA A 16 -45.45 23.28 -17.31
CA ALA A 16 -45.43 23.07 -15.86
C ALA A 16 -43.99 23.25 -15.31
N PRO A 17 -43.82 24.14 -14.28
CA PRO A 17 -42.55 24.22 -13.57
C PRO A 17 -42.26 22.85 -12.96
N MET A 18 -40.98 22.50 -12.89
CA MET A 18 -40.56 21.24 -12.22
C MET A 18 -41.34 21.09 -10.92
N PRO A 19 -41.91 19.92 -10.61
CA PRO A 19 -42.59 19.69 -9.36
C PRO A 19 -41.60 19.93 -8.21
N VAL A 20 -41.99 20.62 -7.17
CA VAL A 20 -41.17 20.98 -6.00
C VAL A 20 -40.45 19.74 -5.47
N ALA A 21 -41.08 18.57 -5.54
CA ALA A 21 -40.53 17.30 -5.14
C ALA A 21 -39.25 16.92 -5.96
N SER A 22 -39.20 17.13 -7.28
CA SER A 22 -38.01 16.79 -8.10
C SER A 22 -36.83 17.70 -7.80
N ARG A 23 -37.07 18.95 -7.47
CA ARG A 23 -36.03 19.90 -7.04
C ARG A 23 -35.44 19.53 -5.68
N LEU A 24 -36.30 19.15 -4.74
CA LEU A 24 -35.86 18.71 -3.40
C LEU A 24 -35.01 17.44 -3.51
N ILE A 25 -35.45 16.48 -4.31
CA ILE A 25 -34.68 15.24 -4.56
C ILE A 25 -33.32 15.55 -5.19
N GLY A 26 -33.24 16.44 -6.16
CA GLY A 26 -32.00 16.86 -6.78
C GLY A 26 -31.05 17.56 -5.81
N ALA A 27 -31.58 18.49 -4.99
CA ALA A 27 -30.80 19.18 -3.98
C ALA A 27 -30.24 18.23 -2.91
N ILE A 28 -31.02 17.27 -2.45
CA ILE A 28 -30.59 16.23 -1.51
C ILE A 28 -29.52 15.36 -2.15
N ALA A 29 -29.71 14.93 -3.40
CA ALA A 29 -28.72 14.10 -4.10
C ALA A 29 -27.39 14.84 -4.28
N VAL A 30 -27.39 16.12 -4.64
CA VAL A 30 -26.19 16.98 -4.72
C VAL A 30 -25.53 17.10 -3.34
N GLY A 31 -26.31 17.34 -2.30
CA GLY A 31 -25.78 17.42 -0.92
C GLY A 31 -25.08 16.13 -0.48
N ILE A 32 -25.72 14.98 -0.72
CA ILE A 32 -25.14 13.67 -0.39
C ILE A 32 -23.85 13.41 -1.20
N ALA A 33 -23.84 13.73 -2.50
CA ALA A 33 -22.69 13.52 -3.35
C ALA A 33 -21.50 14.41 -2.95
N LEU A 34 -21.75 15.68 -2.61
CA LEU A 34 -20.70 16.59 -2.14
C LEU A 34 -20.18 16.19 -0.76
N LEU A 35 -21.05 15.73 0.14
CA LEU A 35 -20.62 15.17 1.45
C LEU A 35 -19.78 13.93 1.27
N SER A 36 -20.17 13.01 0.38
CA SER A 36 -19.40 11.80 0.07
C SER A 36 -18.02 12.14 -0.52
N ALA A 37 -17.96 13.09 -1.47
CA ALA A 37 -16.69 13.56 -2.06
C ALA A 37 -15.79 14.23 -0.99
N THR A 38 -16.36 15.07 -0.12
CA THR A 38 -15.62 15.72 0.97
C THR A 38 -15.10 14.70 1.99
N ALA A 39 -15.92 13.74 2.39
CA ALA A 39 -15.50 12.66 3.30
C ALA A 39 -14.36 11.84 2.69
N THR A 40 -14.44 11.54 1.40
CA THR A 40 -13.36 10.85 0.67
C THR A 40 -12.07 11.65 0.67
N PHE A 41 -12.14 12.95 0.39
CA PHE A 41 -10.97 13.84 0.45
C PHE A 41 -10.34 13.86 1.85
N LEU A 42 -11.14 13.98 2.91
CA LEU A 42 -10.66 14.00 4.30
C LEU A 42 -9.96 12.69 4.70
N VAL A 43 -10.51 11.55 4.28
CA VAL A 43 -9.89 10.23 4.53
C VAL A 43 -8.56 10.09 3.79
N LEU A 44 -8.52 10.47 2.52
CA LEU A 44 -7.31 10.36 1.70
C LEU A 44 -6.20 11.32 2.12
N SER A 45 -6.57 12.52 2.60
CA SER A 45 -5.59 13.49 3.10
C SER A 45 -5.06 13.14 4.50
N GLY A 46 -5.50 12.02 5.10
CA GLY A 46 -5.07 11.61 6.43
C GLY A 46 -5.59 12.49 7.58
N MET A 47 -6.60 13.34 7.30
CA MET A 47 -7.22 14.20 8.32
C MET A 47 -8.23 13.47 9.21
N THR A 48 -8.42 12.17 8.97
CA THR A 48 -9.31 11.32 9.77
C THR A 48 -8.50 10.18 10.40
N PRO A 49 -8.98 9.58 11.50
CA PRO A 49 -8.31 8.42 12.11
C PRO A 49 -8.42 7.13 11.27
N ILE A 50 -9.08 7.21 10.10
CA ILE A 50 -9.26 6.06 9.20
C ILE A 50 -8.08 6.02 8.23
N SER A 51 -7.25 4.98 8.35
CA SER A 51 -6.15 4.77 7.40
C SER A 51 -6.68 4.40 6.00
N PRO A 52 -6.12 4.97 4.92
CA PRO A 52 -6.55 4.70 3.54
C PRO A 52 -6.03 3.35 3.03
N VAL A 53 -6.42 2.25 3.70
CA VAL A 53 -6.13 0.89 3.23
C VAL A 53 -6.94 0.57 1.98
N HIS A 54 -6.48 -0.41 1.19
CA HIS A 54 -7.10 -0.77 -0.10
C HIS A 54 -8.63 -0.97 -0.01
N GLU A 55 -9.09 -1.64 1.03
CA GLU A 55 -10.53 -1.91 1.23
C GLU A 55 -11.35 -0.63 1.44
N VAL A 56 -10.81 0.33 2.21
CA VAL A 56 -11.44 1.64 2.46
C VAL A 56 -11.49 2.45 1.17
N VAL A 57 -10.40 2.47 0.40
CA VAL A 57 -10.32 3.18 -0.89
C VAL A 57 -11.35 2.64 -1.87
N VAL A 58 -11.49 1.32 -2.00
CA VAL A 58 -12.47 0.69 -2.88
C VAL A 58 -13.91 0.99 -2.45
N LYS A 59 -14.22 0.96 -1.15
CA LYS A 59 -15.55 1.33 -0.62
C LYS A 59 -15.90 2.79 -0.90
N LEU A 60 -14.94 3.70 -0.70
CA LEU A 60 -15.11 5.12 -1.00
C LEU A 60 -15.31 5.37 -2.49
N LEU A 61 -14.53 4.70 -3.34
CA LEU A 61 -14.67 4.79 -4.80
C LEU A 61 -16.05 4.28 -5.24
N ALA A 62 -16.51 3.15 -4.72
CA ALA A 62 -17.83 2.60 -5.02
C ALA A 62 -18.96 3.52 -4.57
N SER A 63 -18.86 4.11 -3.36
CA SER A 63 -19.84 5.09 -2.86
C SER A 63 -19.91 6.33 -3.73
N ASN A 64 -18.76 6.91 -4.09
CA ASN A 64 -18.69 8.07 -4.97
C ASN A 64 -19.18 7.75 -6.38
N ALA A 65 -18.86 6.59 -6.93
CA ALA A 65 -19.37 6.15 -8.23
C ALA A 65 -20.90 6.00 -8.22
N ALA A 66 -21.46 5.42 -7.16
CA ALA A 66 -22.90 5.26 -7.02
C ALA A 66 -23.61 6.62 -6.92
N THR A 67 -23.11 7.56 -6.12
CA THR A 67 -23.67 8.93 -6.02
C THR A 67 -23.49 9.71 -7.31
N GLY A 68 -22.36 9.55 -8.02
CA GLY A 68 -22.11 10.15 -9.32
C GLY A 68 -23.07 9.62 -10.41
N LEU A 69 -23.32 8.31 -10.44
CA LEU A 69 -24.29 7.71 -11.35
C LEU A 69 -25.73 8.17 -11.07
N LEU A 70 -26.08 8.31 -9.78
CA LEU A 70 -27.38 8.85 -9.39
C LEU A 70 -27.56 10.29 -9.90
N LEU A 71 -26.56 11.15 -9.68
CA LEU A 71 -26.57 12.53 -10.20
C LEU A 71 -26.65 12.57 -11.73
N LEU A 72 -25.86 11.73 -12.41
CA LEU A 72 -25.88 11.62 -13.84
C LEU A 72 -27.27 11.24 -14.37
N ALA A 73 -27.95 10.31 -13.74
CA ALA A 73 -29.31 9.90 -14.08
C ALA A 73 -30.32 11.06 -13.87
N ILE A 74 -30.24 11.79 -12.76
CA ILE A 74 -31.10 12.93 -12.46
C ILE A 74 -30.90 14.04 -13.51
N ILE A 75 -29.65 14.44 -13.73
CA ILE A 75 -29.30 15.51 -14.65
C ILE A 75 -29.59 15.08 -16.09
N GLY A 76 -29.26 13.86 -16.48
CA GLY A 76 -29.54 13.30 -17.80
C GLY A 76 -31.02 13.35 -18.14
N ARG A 77 -31.88 13.01 -17.15
CA ARG A 77 -33.35 13.13 -17.29
C ARG A 77 -33.77 14.58 -17.52
N GLU A 78 -33.20 15.52 -16.77
CA GLU A 78 -33.54 16.94 -16.86
C GLU A 78 -33.06 17.54 -18.18
N VAL A 79 -31.83 17.29 -18.58
CA VAL A 79 -31.29 17.73 -19.88
C VAL A 79 -32.09 17.15 -21.03
N TRP A 80 -32.46 15.86 -20.95
CA TRP A 80 -33.31 15.23 -22.00
C TRP A 80 -34.68 15.93 -22.10
N MET A 81 -35.31 16.29 -21.00
CA MET A 81 -36.56 17.06 -20.98
C MET A 81 -36.39 18.43 -21.64
N VAL A 82 -35.29 19.15 -21.34
CA VAL A 82 -34.98 20.46 -21.93
C VAL A 82 -34.70 20.33 -23.44
N VAL A 83 -33.94 19.35 -23.89
CA VAL A 83 -33.67 19.09 -25.29
C VAL A 83 -34.94 18.71 -26.04
N ARG A 84 -35.80 17.90 -25.42
CA ARG A 84 -37.11 17.55 -26.00
C ARG A 84 -38.02 18.77 -26.15
N ALA A 85 -38.05 19.66 -25.14
CA ALA A 85 -38.77 20.92 -25.19
C ALA A 85 -38.24 21.86 -26.29
N ARG A 86 -36.92 21.92 -26.49
CA ARG A 86 -36.26 22.65 -27.55
C ARG A 86 -36.67 22.16 -28.94
N ARG A 87 -36.69 20.84 -29.15
CA ARG A 87 -37.10 20.23 -30.43
C ARG A 87 -38.55 20.52 -30.80
N ARG A 88 -39.40 20.90 -29.81
CA ARG A 88 -40.81 21.33 -30.00
C ARG A 88 -40.95 22.83 -30.23
N GLY A 89 -39.84 23.59 -30.39
CA GLY A 89 -39.90 25.01 -30.77
C GLY A 89 -40.34 25.97 -29.68
N LEU A 90 -40.37 25.57 -28.39
CA LEU A 90 -40.84 26.41 -27.29
C LEU A 90 -39.93 27.63 -27.07
N ALA A 91 -40.55 28.84 -27.01
CA ALA A 91 -39.86 30.10 -26.77
C ALA A 91 -39.07 30.08 -25.44
N GLY A 92 -37.85 30.64 -25.44
CA GLY A 92 -36.98 30.70 -24.26
C GLY A 92 -36.02 29.49 -24.04
N SER A 93 -36.11 28.43 -24.85
CA SER A 93 -35.23 27.27 -24.73
C SER A 93 -33.76 27.55 -25.10
N ARG A 94 -33.49 28.53 -25.95
CA ARG A 94 -32.13 28.97 -26.33
C ARG A 94 -31.37 29.59 -25.13
N LEU A 95 -32.03 30.51 -24.42
CA LEU A 95 -31.46 31.19 -23.26
C LEU A 95 -31.12 30.17 -22.12
N HIS A 96 -32.03 29.22 -21.91
CA HIS A 96 -31.86 28.18 -20.93
C HIS A 96 -30.58 27.31 -21.18
N VAL A 97 -30.41 26.87 -22.45
CA VAL A 97 -29.22 26.09 -22.84
C VAL A 97 -27.93 26.90 -22.75
N GLN A 98 -27.96 28.20 -23.08
CA GLN A 98 -26.81 29.09 -22.96
C GLN A 98 -26.39 29.29 -21.49
N ILE A 99 -27.34 29.53 -20.58
CA ILE A 99 -27.05 29.69 -19.16
C ILE A 99 -26.48 28.41 -18.57
N VAL A 100 -27.09 27.25 -18.84
CA VAL A 100 -26.59 25.96 -18.36
C VAL A 100 -25.21 25.66 -18.92
N GLY A 101 -24.98 25.91 -20.21
CA GLY A 101 -23.67 25.73 -20.83
C GLY A 101 -22.59 26.62 -20.20
N LEU A 102 -22.93 27.90 -19.95
CA LEU A 102 -22.01 28.81 -19.27
C LEU A 102 -21.62 28.33 -17.87
N PHE A 103 -22.60 27.93 -17.05
CA PHE A 103 -22.33 27.39 -15.70
C PHE A 103 -21.51 26.10 -15.78
N ALA A 104 -21.79 25.21 -16.72
CA ALA A 104 -21.04 23.99 -16.93
C ALA A 104 -19.55 24.27 -17.27
N VAL A 105 -19.30 25.24 -18.16
CA VAL A 105 -17.93 25.64 -18.55
C VAL A 105 -17.20 26.30 -17.36
N ILE A 106 -17.87 27.24 -16.66
CA ILE A 106 -17.28 27.92 -15.49
C ILE A 106 -16.91 26.93 -14.38
N ALA A 107 -17.69 25.86 -14.22
CA ALA A 107 -17.40 24.82 -13.23
C ALA A 107 -16.36 23.80 -13.76
N ALA A 108 -16.40 23.46 -15.04
CA ALA A 108 -15.53 22.44 -15.63
C ALA A 108 -14.05 22.87 -15.61
N VAL A 109 -13.75 24.13 -15.96
CA VAL A 109 -12.35 24.58 -16.06
C VAL A 109 -11.59 24.47 -14.74
N PRO A 110 -12.05 25.05 -13.61
CA PRO A 110 -11.34 24.90 -12.34
C PRO A 110 -11.31 23.44 -11.85
N THR A 111 -12.39 22.70 -12.07
CA THR A 111 -12.48 21.29 -11.61
C THR A 111 -11.48 20.41 -12.35
N ILE A 112 -11.39 20.53 -13.67
CA ILE A 112 -10.41 19.80 -14.47
C ILE A 112 -8.98 20.22 -14.10
N LEU A 113 -8.75 21.53 -13.93
CA LEU A 113 -7.44 22.03 -13.51
C LEU A 113 -6.99 21.42 -12.18
N VAL A 114 -7.86 21.44 -11.17
CA VAL A 114 -7.55 20.84 -9.86
C VAL A 114 -7.30 19.34 -9.97
N ALA A 115 -8.11 18.61 -10.73
CA ALA A 115 -7.92 17.17 -10.94
C ALA A 115 -6.57 16.87 -11.61
N VAL A 116 -6.19 17.62 -12.63
CA VAL A 116 -4.90 17.48 -13.33
C VAL A 116 -3.73 17.81 -12.39
N VAL A 117 -3.81 18.93 -11.66
CA VAL A 117 -2.75 19.33 -10.70
C VAL A 117 -2.61 18.30 -9.60
N ALA A 118 -3.71 17.81 -9.01
CA ALA A 118 -3.67 16.80 -7.97
C ALA A 118 -3.04 15.49 -8.47
N SER A 119 -3.45 15.02 -9.65
CA SER A 119 -2.91 13.80 -10.27
C SER A 119 -1.41 13.93 -10.57
N THR A 120 -1.00 15.03 -11.22
CA THR A 120 0.42 15.23 -11.55
C THR A 120 1.29 15.43 -10.30
N THR A 121 0.75 16.01 -9.23
CA THR A 121 1.45 16.16 -7.96
C THR A 121 1.66 14.81 -7.29
N LEU A 122 0.64 13.95 -7.31
CA LEU A 122 0.72 12.58 -6.79
C LEU A 122 1.75 11.76 -7.59
N ASP A 123 1.69 11.81 -8.92
CA ASP A 123 2.64 11.07 -9.76
C ASP A 123 4.09 11.48 -9.44
N ARG A 124 4.34 12.79 -9.34
CA ARG A 124 5.68 13.29 -8.97
C ARG A 124 6.11 12.91 -7.55
N ALA A 125 5.17 12.86 -6.61
CA ALA A 125 5.46 12.42 -5.24
C ALA A 125 5.83 10.94 -5.20
N LEU A 126 5.08 10.09 -5.91
CA LEU A 126 5.37 8.66 -6.05
C LEU A 126 6.69 8.43 -6.78
N ASP A 127 6.98 9.18 -7.86
CA ASP A 127 8.25 9.09 -8.58
C ASP A 127 9.45 9.43 -7.70
N ARG A 128 9.32 10.41 -6.81
CA ARG A 128 10.38 10.74 -5.85
C ARG A 128 10.55 9.67 -4.79
N PHE A 129 9.46 9.13 -4.29
CA PHE A 129 9.48 8.07 -3.28
C PHE A 129 10.12 6.79 -3.83
N PHE A 130 9.73 6.38 -5.04
CA PHE A 130 10.29 5.22 -5.76
C PHE A 130 11.50 5.60 -6.64
N SER A 131 12.24 6.66 -6.27
CA SER A 131 13.40 7.06 -7.04
C SER A 131 14.55 6.07 -6.90
N THR A 132 15.36 5.95 -7.95
CA THR A 132 16.59 5.13 -7.97
C THR A 132 17.51 5.44 -6.78
N ARG A 133 17.50 6.67 -6.28
CA ARG A 133 18.30 7.08 -5.12
C ARG A 133 17.81 6.45 -3.82
N THR A 134 16.50 6.42 -3.60
CA THR A 134 15.89 5.78 -2.41
C THR A 134 16.14 4.29 -2.43
N GLN A 135 15.93 3.65 -3.58
CA GLN A 135 16.21 2.24 -3.79
C GLN A 135 17.69 1.92 -3.52
N ALA A 136 18.61 2.70 -4.08
CA ALA A 136 20.03 2.51 -3.85
C ALA A 136 20.45 2.64 -2.38
N MET A 137 19.85 3.57 -1.62
CA MET A 137 20.11 3.70 -0.18
C MET A 137 19.68 2.46 0.60
N ILE A 138 18.51 1.92 0.27
CA ILE A 138 17.97 0.71 0.92
C ILE A 138 18.85 -0.50 0.56
N GLU A 139 19.21 -0.67 -0.70
CA GLU A 139 20.10 -1.75 -1.18
C GLU A 139 21.48 -1.68 -0.55
N GLN A 140 22.08 -0.48 -0.46
CA GLN A 140 23.39 -0.29 0.19
C GLN A 140 23.34 -0.65 1.68
N SER A 141 22.27 -0.31 2.39
CA SER A 141 22.11 -0.69 3.79
C SER A 141 22.07 -2.21 3.96
N LEU A 142 21.41 -2.92 3.05
CA LEU A 142 21.36 -4.38 3.04
C LEU A 142 22.72 -5.00 2.72
N VAL A 143 23.46 -4.41 1.77
CA VAL A 143 24.82 -4.86 1.42
C VAL A 143 25.75 -4.75 2.63
N VAL A 144 25.73 -3.65 3.37
CA VAL A 144 26.56 -3.47 4.57
C VAL A 144 26.19 -4.48 5.66
N ALA A 145 24.88 -4.68 5.89
CA ALA A 145 24.41 -5.64 6.88
C ALA A 145 24.79 -7.07 6.51
N ASN A 146 24.67 -7.45 5.25
CA ASN A 146 25.09 -8.77 4.76
C ASN A 146 26.61 -8.96 4.82
N ALA A 147 27.40 -7.91 4.54
CA ALA A 147 28.85 -7.96 4.65
C ALA A 147 29.29 -8.22 6.10
N TYR A 148 28.64 -7.59 7.08
CA TYR A 148 28.89 -7.86 8.51
C TYR A 148 28.64 -9.34 8.87
N VAL A 149 27.51 -9.89 8.43
CA VAL A 149 27.20 -11.32 8.68
C VAL A 149 28.21 -12.23 7.97
N ALA A 150 28.57 -11.91 6.73
CA ALA A 150 29.56 -12.69 5.96
C ALA A 150 30.94 -12.68 6.63
N GLU A 151 31.39 -11.56 7.17
CA GLU A 151 32.64 -11.47 7.93
C GLU A 151 32.62 -12.41 9.15
N HIS A 152 31.52 -12.40 9.91
CA HIS A 152 31.38 -13.30 11.07
C HIS A 152 31.32 -14.78 10.66
N PHE A 153 30.72 -15.07 9.49
CA PHE A 153 30.72 -16.43 8.94
C PHE A 153 32.14 -16.91 8.59
N GLN A 154 32.95 -16.04 7.98
CA GLN A 154 34.34 -16.40 7.67
C GLN A 154 35.19 -16.54 8.95
N ALA A 155 35.01 -15.66 9.93
CA ALA A 155 35.72 -15.74 11.19
C ALA A 155 35.41 -17.06 11.93
N ILE A 156 34.12 -17.40 12.11
CA ILE A 156 33.75 -18.65 12.81
C ILE A 156 34.16 -19.91 12.04
N ARG A 157 34.16 -19.84 10.68
CA ARG A 157 34.64 -20.93 9.83
C ARG A 157 36.13 -21.23 10.10
N GLY A 158 36.95 -20.20 10.15
CA GLY A 158 38.37 -20.35 10.45
C GLY A 158 38.62 -20.90 11.87
N GLU A 159 37.88 -20.39 12.84
CA GLU A 159 37.99 -20.78 14.25
C GLU A 159 37.54 -22.22 14.50
N ILE A 160 36.42 -22.66 13.91
CA ILE A 160 35.97 -24.05 14.11
C ILE A 160 36.93 -25.06 13.47
N MET A 161 37.53 -24.72 12.29
CA MET A 161 38.51 -25.58 11.67
C MET A 161 39.79 -25.73 12.52
N ALA A 162 40.31 -24.60 13.03
CA ALA A 162 41.48 -24.64 13.93
C ALA A 162 41.16 -25.40 15.21
N MET A 163 39.97 -25.20 15.81
CA MET A 163 39.53 -25.92 17.00
C MET A 163 39.35 -27.41 16.73
N ALA A 164 38.76 -27.80 15.61
CA ALA A 164 38.60 -29.19 15.24
C ALA A 164 39.93 -29.91 15.05
N TYR A 165 40.93 -29.22 14.47
CA TYR A 165 42.29 -29.75 14.35
C TYR A 165 42.94 -29.98 15.74
N ASP A 166 42.84 -29.02 16.64
CA ASP A 166 43.37 -29.12 18.01
C ASP A 166 42.67 -30.24 18.83
N ILE A 167 41.35 -30.38 18.66
CA ILE A 167 40.56 -31.44 19.30
C ILE A 167 40.92 -32.81 18.74
N GLY A 168 41.12 -32.90 17.40
CA GLY A 168 41.58 -34.15 16.77
C GLY A 168 42.90 -34.64 17.34
N ARG A 169 43.85 -33.74 17.60
CA ARG A 169 45.14 -34.08 18.25
C ARG A 169 44.99 -34.43 19.73
N ALA A 170 43.96 -33.95 20.41
CA ALA A 170 43.67 -34.22 21.80
C ALA A 170 42.89 -35.54 22.03
N LYS A 171 42.65 -36.35 20.98
CA LYS A 171 41.97 -37.66 21.06
C LYS A 171 42.53 -38.58 22.17
N PRO A 172 43.87 -38.75 22.34
CA PRO A 172 44.39 -39.55 23.42
C PRO A 172 44.01 -39.07 24.83
N MET A 173 43.89 -37.72 25.00
CA MET A 173 43.41 -37.12 26.26
C MET A 173 41.92 -37.40 26.47
N PHE A 174 41.12 -37.31 25.41
CA PHE A 174 39.68 -37.62 25.47
C PHE A 174 39.44 -39.09 25.90
N ASP A 175 40.28 -40.02 25.43
CA ASP A 175 40.17 -41.47 25.77
C ASP A 175 40.67 -41.80 27.16
N SER A 176 41.65 -41.04 27.73
CA SER A 176 42.29 -41.33 28.99
C SER A 176 41.79 -40.50 30.17
N ASP A 177 41.42 -39.22 29.97
CA ASP A 177 41.02 -38.27 31.03
C ASP A 177 39.98 -37.29 30.51
N ARG A 178 38.73 -37.61 30.74
CA ARG A 178 37.57 -36.80 30.28
C ARG A 178 37.50 -35.44 30.99
N GLU A 179 37.88 -35.34 32.23
CA GLU A 179 37.82 -34.09 33.00
C GLU A 179 38.86 -33.10 32.45
N ARG A 180 40.08 -33.59 32.23
CA ARG A 180 41.14 -32.80 31.61
C ARG A 180 40.81 -32.39 30.17
N PHE A 181 40.15 -33.26 29.42
CA PHE A 181 39.70 -32.92 28.08
C PHE A 181 38.61 -31.85 28.10
N ARG A 182 37.66 -31.88 29.06
CA ARG A 182 36.64 -30.82 29.21
C ARG A 182 37.30 -29.49 29.56
N ALA A 183 38.28 -29.47 30.45
CA ALA A 183 39.03 -28.26 30.75
C ALA A 183 39.78 -27.72 29.53
N PHE A 184 40.35 -28.60 28.71
CA PHE A 184 40.98 -28.23 27.44
C PHE A 184 39.96 -27.66 26.46
N LEU A 185 38.80 -28.30 26.25
CA LEU A 185 37.74 -27.83 25.37
C LEU A 185 37.24 -26.44 25.82
N THR A 186 37.10 -26.23 27.14
CA THR A 186 36.70 -24.93 27.71
C THR A 186 37.76 -23.86 27.47
N ALA A 187 39.04 -24.19 27.66
CA ALA A 187 40.15 -23.27 27.37
C ALA A 187 40.18 -22.88 25.88
N GLN A 188 39.96 -23.82 24.97
CA GLN A 188 39.88 -23.57 23.52
C GLN A 188 38.69 -22.67 23.16
N ALA A 189 37.52 -22.89 23.79
CA ALA A 189 36.35 -22.06 23.60
C ALA A 189 36.57 -20.61 24.05
N ASN A 190 37.13 -20.44 25.25
CA ASN A 190 37.44 -19.12 25.82
C ASN A 190 38.51 -18.37 25.01
N ALA A 191 39.58 -19.05 24.58
CA ALA A 191 40.65 -18.45 23.78
C ALA A 191 40.17 -17.92 22.42
N ARG A 192 39.13 -18.53 21.87
CA ARG A 192 38.52 -18.13 20.59
C ARG A 192 37.28 -17.25 20.75
N GLY A 193 36.86 -16.96 21.95
CA GLY A 193 35.70 -16.12 22.24
C GLY A 193 34.39 -16.71 21.68
N VAL A 194 34.24 -18.04 21.65
CA VAL A 194 32.98 -18.69 21.30
C VAL A 194 32.13 -18.85 22.56
N ALA A 195 30.84 -18.59 22.44
CA ALA A 195 29.89 -18.63 23.54
C ALA A 195 29.38 -20.03 23.86
N ALA A 196 29.51 -20.95 22.92
CA ALA A 196 29.26 -22.37 23.13
C ALA A 196 30.22 -23.20 22.27
N ALA A 197 30.73 -24.31 22.85
CA ALA A 197 31.48 -25.34 22.13
C ALA A 197 31.08 -26.70 22.72
N MET A 198 30.68 -27.60 21.86
CA MET A 198 30.26 -28.96 22.24
C MET A 198 30.56 -29.97 21.16
N MET A 199 30.79 -31.20 21.59
CA MET A 199 30.87 -32.35 20.71
C MET A 199 29.53 -33.08 20.78
N ILE A 200 28.97 -33.37 19.61
CA ILE A 200 27.66 -34.00 19.44
C ILE A 200 27.72 -35.18 18.49
N HIS A 201 26.89 -36.16 18.68
CA HIS A 201 26.65 -37.22 17.70
C HIS A 201 25.64 -36.80 16.61
N SER A 202 25.54 -37.58 15.55
CA SER A 202 24.59 -37.35 14.49
C SER A 202 23.12 -37.40 14.91
N ASP A 203 22.81 -38.04 16.06
CA ASP A 203 21.49 -38.08 16.67
C ASP A 203 21.18 -36.85 17.56
N GLY A 204 22.15 -35.91 17.68
CA GLY A 204 22.03 -34.71 18.52
C GLY A 204 22.40 -34.93 19.98
N SER A 205 22.79 -36.14 20.39
CA SER A 205 23.26 -36.39 21.76
C SER A 205 24.59 -35.70 22.01
N THR A 206 24.76 -35.13 23.22
CA THR A 206 25.99 -34.43 23.59
C THR A 206 27.03 -35.45 24.13
N VAL A 207 28.19 -35.46 23.50
CA VAL A 207 29.36 -36.29 23.91
C VAL A 207 30.15 -35.57 24.98
N GLU A 208 30.47 -34.29 24.78
CA GLU A 208 31.20 -33.44 25.71
C GLU A 208 30.83 -31.98 25.45
N ARG A 209 30.87 -31.15 26.49
CA ARG A 209 30.55 -29.74 26.42
C ARG A 209 31.59 -28.90 27.16
N ALA A 210 32.02 -27.81 26.57
CA ALA A 210 32.81 -26.79 27.24
C ALA A 210 31.99 -26.11 28.33
N ASP A 211 32.66 -25.82 29.45
CA ASP A 211 32.08 -25.08 30.57
C ASP A 211 32.11 -23.55 30.26
N VAL A 212 31.33 -23.14 29.29
CA VAL A 212 31.11 -21.76 28.89
C VAL A 212 29.64 -21.46 29.02
N THR A 213 29.31 -20.27 29.52
CA THR A 213 27.93 -19.89 29.78
C THR A 213 27.34 -19.19 28.57
N MET A 214 26.32 -19.78 27.99
CA MET A 214 25.45 -19.15 27.00
C MET A 214 24.03 -19.10 27.58
N ASP A 215 23.53 -17.90 27.84
CA ASP A 215 22.20 -17.67 28.43
C ASP A 215 21.04 -17.97 27.46
N LYS A 216 21.34 -18.23 26.19
CA LYS A 216 20.35 -18.50 25.17
C LYS A 216 20.28 -19.97 24.82
N ALA A 217 19.09 -20.42 24.42
CA ALA A 217 18.88 -21.80 23.98
C ALA A 217 19.75 -22.09 22.75
N ILE A 218 20.49 -23.20 22.81
CA ILE A 218 21.32 -23.70 21.74
C ILE A 218 20.43 -24.48 20.78
N VAL A 219 20.35 -24.02 19.54
CA VAL A 219 19.65 -24.74 18.46
C VAL A 219 20.65 -25.64 17.76
N LEU A 220 20.52 -26.95 17.97
CA LEU A 220 21.36 -27.93 17.33
C LEU A 220 20.95 -28.15 15.86
N PRO A 221 21.92 -28.46 14.96
CA PRO A 221 21.62 -28.82 13.59
C PRO A 221 20.75 -30.09 13.51
N SER A 222 19.90 -30.18 12.46
CA SER A 222 19.13 -31.40 12.23
C SER A 222 20.03 -32.57 11.86
N LYS A 223 19.54 -33.79 12.08
CA LYS A 223 20.29 -35.02 11.74
C LYS A 223 20.67 -35.07 10.27
N GLU A 224 19.77 -34.63 9.39
CA GLU A 224 20.01 -34.62 7.94
C GLU A 224 21.11 -33.62 7.56
N LEU A 225 21.19 -32.50 8.28
CA LEU A 225 22.25 -31.51 8.08
C LEU A 225 23.58 -32.05 8.57
N LEU A 226 23.64 -32.64 9.77
CA LEU A 226 24.86 -33.24 10.34
C LEU A 226 25.45 -34.30 9.42
N GLN A 227 24.63 -35.16 8.84
CA GLN A 227 25.10 -36.21 7.91
C GLN A 227 25.75 -35.68 6.62
N ARG A 228 25.48 -34.43 6.23
CA ARG A 228 26.10 -33.78 5.05
C ARG A 228 27.42 -33.08 5.37
N ILE A 229 27.71 -32.89 6.64
CA ILE A 229 28.94 -32.19 7.10
C ILE A 229 30.13 -33.09 6.97
N THR A 230 31.22 -32.56 6.42
CA THR A 230 32.49 -33.23 6.23
C THR A 230 33.54 -32.69 7.20
N GLU A 231 34.72 -33.35 7.23
CA GLU A 231 35.86 -32.90 8.05
C GLU A 231 36.52 -31.62 7.49
N THR A 232 36.37 -31.37 6.18
CA THR A 232 37.04 -30.27 5.47
C THR A 232 36.14 -29.04 5.24
N GLU A 233 34.83 -29.24 5.32
CA GLU A 233 33.88 -28.18 4.98
C GLU A 233 32.87 -27.98 6.12
N PRO A 234 33.09 -26.98 7.03
CA PRO A 234 32.16 -26.68 8.09
C PRO A 234 30.91 -26.02 7.53
N GLN A 235 29.77 -26.39 8.06
CA GLN A 235 28.50 -25.69 7.82
C GLN A 235 28.33 -24.56 8.81
N VAL A 236 28.03 -23.36 8.29
CA VAL A 236 27.83 -22.16 9.11
C VAL A 236 26.42 -21.65 8.87
N ALA A 237 25.71 -21.29 9.91
CA ALA A 237 24.36 -20.75 9.85
C ALA A 237 24.17 -19.60 10.84
N LEU A 238 23.40 -18.59 10.42
CA LEU A 238 22.85 -17.59 11.33
C LEU A 238 21.61 -18.17 12.01
N ILE A 239 21.59 -18.12 13.32
CA ILE A 239 20.40 -18.48 14.12
C ILE A 239 19.74 -17.20 14.61
N PRO A 240 18.71 -16.70 13.88
CA PRO A 240 18.13 -15.39 14.17
C PRO A 240 17.51 -15.31 15.57
N GLU A 241 16.81 -16.35 16.00
CA GLU A 241 16.12 -16.39 17.30
C GLU A 241 17.10 -16.31 18.48
N GLY A 242 18.34 -16.77 18.29
CA GLY A 242 19.38 -16.75 19.31
C GLY A 242 20.39 -15.62 19.19
N ASP A 243 20.30 -14.74 18.18
CA ASP A 243 21.26 -13.68 17.84
C ASP A 243 22.72 -14.22 17.81
N HIS A 244 22.93 -15.40 17.22
CA HIS A 244 24.24 -16.01 17.12
C HIS A 244 24.48 -16.66 15.77
N VAL A 245 25.75 -16.79 15.41
CA VAL A 245 26.22 -17.63 14.33
C VAL A 245 26.69 -18.94 14.91
N ALA A 246 26.23 -20.02 14.33
CA ALA A 246 26.65 -21.36 14.68
C ALA A 246 27.43 -22.01 13.53
N ALA A 247 28.40 -22.84 13.90
CA ALA A 247 29.13 -23.67 12.93
C ALA A 247 29.24 -25.10 13.44
N ALA A 248 29.21 -26.06 12.50
CA ALA A 248 29.42 -27.46 12.80
C ALA A 248 30.39 -28.09 11.80
N VAL A 249 31.29 -28.97 12.26
CA VAL A 249 32.24 -29.71 11.44
C VAL A 249 32.41 -31.14 12.01
N LYS A 250 32.62 -32.12 11.13
CA LYS A 250 32.89 -33.49 11.53
C LYS A 250 34.33 -33.60 12.09
N LEU A 251 34.50 -34.25 13.23
CA LEU A 251 35.79 -34.39 13.87
C LEU A 251 36.56 -35.59 13.30
N HIS A 252 37.81 -35.33 12.91
CA HIS A 252 38.74 -36.39 12.50
C HIS A 252 39.16 -37.28 13.68
N GLY A 253 39.14 -38.59 13.51
CA GLY A 253 39.55 -39.55 14.52
C GLY A 253 38.50 -39.84 15.61
N TYR A 254 37.31 -39.33 15.53
CA TYR A 254 36.17 -39.62 16.40
C TYR A 254 35.04 -40.29 15.63
N ASP A 255 34.43 -41.30 16.19
CA ASP A 255 33.31 -42.00 15.57
C ASP A 255 32.03 -41.16 15.66
N ASP A 256 31.37 -40.91 14.54
CA ASP A 256 30.09 -40.16 14.40
C ASP A 256 29.99 -38.92 15.29
N THR A 257 31.12 -38.16 15.38
CA THR A 257 31.19 -37.00 16.27
C THR A 257 31.45 -35.72 15.50
N TYR A 258 30.71 -34.68 15.86
CA TYR A 258 30.76 -33.34 15.24
C TYR A 258 31.11 -32.31 16.32
N LEU A 259 31.98 -31.37 15.97
CA LEU A 259 32.19 -30.17 16.78
C LEU A 259 31.15 -29.14 16.38
N TYR A 260 30.39 -28.64 17.35
CA TYR A 260 29.49 -27.50 17.22
C TYR A 260 30.04 -26.34 18.03
N VAL A 261 30.10 -25.15 17.40
CA VAL A 261 30.45 -23.91 18.08
C VAL A 261 29.45 -22.83 17.76
N ALA A 262 29.23 -21.93 18.73
CA ALA A 262 28.37 -20.77 18.55
C ALA A 262 29.04 -19.49 19.02
N ARG A 263 28.91 -18.42 18.27
CA ARG A 263 29.39 -17.08 18.61
C ARG A 263 28.21 -16.10 18.64
N LEU A 264 28.08 -15.34 19.71
CA LEU A 264 27.08 -14.28 19.82
C LEU A 264 27.44 -13.13 18.87
N LEU A 265 26.44 -12.61 18.21
CA LEU A 265 26.48 -11.36 17.45
C LEU A 265 26.00 -10.21 18.35
N ASP A 266 26.37 -8.98 17.99
CA ASP A 266 25.78 -7.82 18.65
C ASP A 266 24.26 -7.79 18.38
N PRO A 267 23.41 -7.88 19.43
CA PRO A 267 21.96 -7.89 19.27
C PRO A 267 21.42 -6.67 18.53
N ARG A 268 22.11 -5.52 18.66
CA ARG A 268 21.73 -4.27 17.97
C ARG A 268 21.89 -4.41 16.46
N VAL A 269 22.97 -5.05 16.01
CA VAL A 269 23.23 -5.24 14.58
C VAL A 269 22.25 -6.27 14.00
N VAL A 270 21.96 -7.34 14.73
CA VAL A 270 20.94 -8.33 14.31
C VAL A 270 19.55 -7.71 14.21
N ALA A 271 19.18 -6.88 15.20
CA ALA A 271 17.91 -6.14 15.15
C ALA A 271 17.85 -5.17 13.95
N GLN A 272 18.95 -4.44 13.70
CA GLN A 272 19.04 -3.55 12.54
C GLN A 272 18.96 -4.30 11.21
N LEU A 273 19.59 -5.47 11.11
CA LEU A 273 19.51 -6.31 9.92
C LEU A 273 18.05 -6.74 9.65
N ARG A 274 17.33 -7.20 10.67
CA ARG A 274 15.92 -7.58 10.56
C ARG A 274 15.06 -6.39 10.11
N ALA A 275 15.21 -5.25 10.77
CA ALA A 275 14.47 -4.03 10.41
C ALA A 275 14.75 -3.59 8.97
N THR A 276 16.02 -3.71 8.51
CA THR A 276 16.39 -3.41 7.13
C THR A 276 15.74 -4.38 6.16
N GLN A 277 15.74 -5.69 6.45
CA GLN A 277 15.10 -6.70 5.60
C GLN A 277 13.58 -6.51 5.50
N GLU A 278 12.92 -6.19 6.61
CA GLU A 278 11.49 -5.84 6.63
C GLU A 278 11.22 -4.61 5.77
N SER A 279 12.01 -3.54 5.93
CA SER A 279 11.86 -2.32 5.13
C SER A 279 12.06 -2.54 3.65
N VAL A 280 13.02 -3.40 3.25
CA VAL A 280 13.21 -3.82 1.85
C VAL A 280 11.98 -4.56 1.33
N GLY A 281 11.43 -5.49 2.12
CA GLY A 281 10.23 -6.24 1.75
C GLY A 281 9.00 -5.34 1.59
N GLU A 282 8.80 -4.41 2.51
CA GLU A 282 7.71 -3.42 2.41
C GLU A 282 7.86 -2.52 1.18
N TYR A 283 9.06 -1.98 0.96
CA TYR A 283 9.36 -1.15 -0.21
C TYR A 283 9.08 -1.89 -1.52
N ALA A 284 9.57 -3.11 -1.67
CA ALA A 284 9.33 -3.93 -2.86
C ALA A 284 7.84 -4.23 -3.07
N SER A 285 7.09 -4.48 -1.98
CA SER A 285 5.65 -4.71 -2.05
C SER A 285 4.86 -3.48 -2.49
N LEU A 286 5.26 -2.30 -2.03
CA LEU A 286 4.66 -1.02 -2.42
C LEU A 286 5.01 -0.67 -3.88
N GLU A 287 6.25 -0.90 -4.30
CA GLU A 287 6.69 -0.69 -5.69
C GLU A 287 5.91 -1.59 -6.66
N ALA A 288 5.73 -2.87 -6.32
CA ALA A 288 4.94 -3.79 -7.13
C ALA A 288 3.46 -3.35 -7.28
N ARG A 289 2.92 -2.65 -6.28
CA ARG A 289 1.54 -2.13 -6.29
C ARG A 289 1.42 -0.70 -6.79
N ARG A 290 2.51 -0.04 -7.15
CA ARG A 290 2.56 1.37 -7.55
C ARG A 290 1.53 1.73 -8.62
N LEU A 291 1.46 0.97 -9.72
CA LEU A 291 0.48 1.19 -10.79
C LEU A 291 -0.96 1.08 -10.30
N GLY A 292 -1.24 0.12 -9.43
CA GLY A 292 -2.58 -0.03 -8.84
C GLY A 292 -2.97 1.18 -7.98
N ILE A 293 -2.02 1.69 -7.20
CA ILE A 293 -2.21 2.90 -6.38
C ILE A 293 -2.48 4.11 -7.29
N GLN A 294 -1.67 4.33 -8.31
CA GLN A 294 -1.85 5.42 -9.27
C GLN A 294 -3.23 5.37 -9.93
N ILE A 295 -3.61 4.23 -10.47
CA ILE A 295 -4.92 4.05 -11.13
C ILE A 295 -6.06 4.32 -10.16
N ALA A 296 -6.00 3.82 -8.92
CA ALA A 296 -7.04 4.04 -7.92
C ALA A 296 -7.21 5.53 -7.59
N PHE A 297 -6.11 6.27 -7.42
CA PHE A 297 -6.15 7.71 -7.17
C PHE A 297 -6.65 8.51 -8.39
N TRP A 298 -6.21 8.15 -9.61
CA TRP A 298 -6.70 8.76 -10.84
C TRP A 298 -8.21 8.60 -10.99
N LEU A 299 -8.71 7.38 -10.80
CA LEU A 299 -10.15 7.11 -10.84
C LEU A 299 -10.91 7.90 -9.77
N MET A 300 -10.35 8.00 -8.57
CA MET A 300 -10.97 8.73 -7.47
C MET A 300 -11.05 10.23 -7.76
N PHE A 301 -9.97 10.86 -8.23
CA PHE A 301 -9.99 12.27 -8.63
C PHE A 301 -10.95 12.50 -9.81
N ALA A 302 -10.99 11.59 -10.78
CA ALA A 302 -11.92 11.66 -11.90
C ALA A 302 -13.39 11.60 -11.44
N VAL A 303 -13.72 10.71 -10.51
CA VAL A 303 -15.08 10.58 -9.97
C VAL A 303 -15.46 11.78 -9.12
N ILE A 304 -14.55 12.30 -8.27
CA ILE A 304 -14.79 13.52 -7.49
C ILE A 304 -15.00 14.71 -8.43
N ALA A 305 -14.16 14.88 -9.44
CA ALA A 305 -14.30 15.93 -10.44
C ALA A 305 -15.64 15.83 -11.20
N LEU A 306 -16.07 14.63 -11.54
CA LEU A 306 -17.35 14.37 -12.17
C LEU A 306 -18.52 14.76 -11.25
N ILE A 307 -18.47 14.41 -9.95
CA ILE A 307 -19.48 14.78 -8.96
C ILE A 307 -19.60 16.32 -8.86
N VAL A 308 -18.46 17.02 -8.75
CA VAL A 308 -18.44 18.49 -8.67
C VAL A 308 -19.01 19.11 -9.93
N LEU A 309 -18.63 18.61 -11.10
CA LEU A 309 -19.12 19.07 -12.40
C LEU A 309 -20.64 18.85 -12.54
N LEU A 310 -21.12 17.65 -12.20
CA LEU A 310 -22.54 17.33 -12.23
C LEU A 310 -23.33 18.19 -11.22
N SER A 311 -22.81 18.37 -10.02
CA SER A 311 -23.44 19.22 -8.99
C SER A 311 -23.57 20.67 -9.47
N SER A 312 -22.52 21.21 -10.09
CA SER A 312 -22.53 22.55 -10.67
C SER A 312 -23.50 22.67 -11.85
N ALA A 313 -23.56 21.66 -12.72
CA ALA A 313 -24.52 21.62 -13.82
C ALA A 313 -25.98 21.60 -13.29
N TRP A 314 -26.25 20.83 -12.23
CA TRP A 314 -27.58 20.80 -11.63
C TRP A 314 -27.95 22.14 -11.01
N ILE A 315 -27.03 22.78 -10.24
CA ILE A 315 -27.24 24.13 -9.68
C ILE A 315 -27.51 25.13 -10.79
N GLY A 316 -26.75 25.08 -11.89
CA GLY A 316 -26.97 25.94 -13.09
C GLY A 316 -28.35 25.72 -13.72
N LEU A 317 -28.80 24.47 -13.84
CA LEU A 317 -30.12 24.11 -14.34
C LEU A 317 -31.25 24.65 -13.45
N ASP A 318 -31.13 24.47 -12.11
CA ASP A 318 -32.14 24.99 -11.17
C ASP A 318 -32.20 26.53 -11.20
N PHE A 319 -31.02 27.18 -11.26
CA PHE A 319 -30.92 28.64 -11.37
C PHE A 319 -31.52 29.14 -12.68
N ALA A 320 -31.20 28.52 -13.82
CA ALA A 320 -31.78 28.88 -15.12
C ALA A 320 -33.30 28.72 -15.15
N ASN A 321 -33.83 27.67 -14.54
CA ASN A 321 -35.27 27.45 -14.41
C ASN A 321 -35.95 28.56 -13.58
N ARG A 322 -35.31 29.04 -12.50
CA ARG A 322 -35.82 30.13 -11.64
C ARG A 322 -35.87 31.47 -12.40
N LEU A 323 -34.86 31.74 -13.24
CA LEU A 323 -34.81 33.00 -14.04
C LEU A 323 -35.76 33.00 -15.19
N VAL A 324 -35.94 31.90 -15.89
CA VAL A 324 -36.76 31.81 -17.08
C VAL A 324 -38.26 31.72 -16.76
N ALA A 325 -38.66 31.19 -15.61
CA ALA A 325 -40.06 31.05 -15.21
C ALA A 325 -40.84 32.38 -15.12
N PRO A 326 -40.32 33.45 -14.49
CA PRO A 326 -41.01 34.76 -14.50
C PRO A 326 -41.14 35.38 -15.88
N ILE A 327 -40.08 35.26 -16.69
CA ILE A 327 -40.06 35.83 -18.07
C ILE A 327 -41.13 35.17 -18.93
N ARG A 328 -41.29 33.86 -18.86
CA ARG A 328 -42.35 33.14 -19.58
C ARG A 328 -43.74 33.55 -19.12
N ARG A 329 -43.95 33.81 -17.81
CA ARG A 329 -45.26 34.31 -17.29
C ARG A 329 -45.59 35.70 -17.85
N LEU A 330 -44.60 36.59 -17.95
CA LEU A 330 -44.77 37.94 -18.52
C LEU A 330 -45.08 37.90 -19.99
N ILE A 331 -44.36 37.07 -20.77
CA ILE A 331 -44.63 36.89 -22.21
C ILE A 331 -46.02 36.27 -22.41
N GLY A 332 -46.42 35.28 -21.61
CA GLY A 332 -47.75 34.67 -21.69
C GLY A 332 -48.88 35.68 -21.35
N ALA A 333 -48.67 36.55 -20.34
CA ALA A 333 -49.63 37.59 -20.00
C ALA A 333 -49.73 38.65 -21.07
N ALA A 334 -48.61 39.05 -21.72
CA ALA A 334 -48.62 40.02 -22.80
C ALA A 334 -49.36 39.48 -24.05
N ASN A 335 -49.23 38.19 -24.39
CA ASN A 335 -49.94 37.57 -25.50
C ASN A 335 -51.43 37.37 -25.27
N ILE A 336 -51.94 37.48 -24.03
CA ILE A 336 -53.36 37.39 -23.71
C ILE A 336 -54.03 38.78 -23.85
N VAL A 337 -53.24 39.85 -23.74
CA VAL A 337 -53.73 41.25 -23.77
C VAL A 337 -53.65 41.86 -25.19
N SER A 338 -52.85 41.32 -26.08
CA SER A 338 -52.76 41.72 -27.50
C SER A 338 -53.68 40.85 -28.35
#